data_3b5834bb47873f0823dc7e88b32854d2
#
_entry.id   3b5834bb47873f0823dc7e88b32854d2
#
_cell.length_a   1.000
_cell.length_b   1.000
_cell.length_c   1.000
_cell.angle_alpha   90.00
_cell.angle_beta   90.00
_cell.angle_gamma   90.00
#
_symmetry.space_group_name_H-M   'P 1'
#
loop_
_entity.id
_entity.type
_entity.pdbx_description
1 polymer ?
#
loop_
_entity_poly.entity_id
_entity_poly.type
_entity_poly.pdbx_seq_one_letter_code
_entity_poly.pdbx_strand_id
1 'polypeptide(L)'
;RNLFLSLGFAIVTALSAQIRIAIPISPVPITGQTFVVLLAGLVLGSTFGAVSMLMYLFIGMSGLPFFSAGVAGLAILKSPTIGYIIGFFLAAYAIGQFADRPIIGILFGSLIIYFCGVVGLILILNTSLQNAITLGVVPFIIGDFIKSFLAIAVAYKLK
;
A
#
# COMPACT_ATOMS: atom_id res chain seq x y z
N ARG A 1 11.89 -5.94 -19.66
CA ARG A 1 12.15 -4.64 -19.02
C ARG A 1 11.09 -4.35 -17.94
N ASN A 2 9.81 -4.44 -18.25
CA ASN A 2 8.74 -4.07 -17.34
C ASN A 2 8.65 -4.96 -16.09
N LEU A 3 8.90 -6.27 -16.20
CA LEU A 3 8.96 -7.18 -15.05
C LEU A 3 10.11 -6.85 -14.11
N PHE A 4 11.27 -6.45 -14.64
CA PHE A 4 12.39 -5.99 -13.80
C PHE A 4 12.04 -4.73 -13.02
N LEU A 5 11.33 -3.80 -13.64
CA LEU A 5 10.82 -2.60 -12.96
C LEU A 5 9.79 -2.98 -11.89
N SER A 6 8.89 -3.93 -12.17
CA SER A 6 7.93 -4.42 -11.18
C SER A 6 8.64 -5.04 -9.97
N LEU A 7 9.68 -5.84 -10.19
CA LEU A 7 10.50 -6.40 -9.12
C LEU A 7 11.22 -5.29 -8.34
N GLY A 8 11.77 -4.30 -9.03
CA GLY A 8 12.37 -3.12 -8.39
C GLY A 8 11.39 -2.39 -7.47
N PHE A 9 10.17 -2.15 -7.94
CA PHE A 9 9.12 -1.53 -7.12
C PHE A 9 8.68 -2.43 -5.95
N ALA A 10 8.65 -3.75 -6.11
CA ALA A 10 8.40 -4.68 -5.02
C ALA A 10 9.45 -4.56 -3.92
N ILE A 11 10.72 -4.50 -4.29
CA ILE A 11 11.84 -4.32 -3.35
C ILE A 11 11.76 -2.94 -2.67
N VAL A 12 11.51 -1.88 -3.42
CA VAL A 12 11.36 -0.52 -2.85
C VAL A 12 10.16 -0.46 -1.90
N THR A 13 9.08 -1.18 -2.20
CA THR A 13 7.93 -1.31 -1.27
C THR A 13 8.35 -2.00 0.03
N ALA A 14 9.13 -3.07 -0.05
CA ALA A 14 9.65 -3.78 1.11
C ALA A 14 10.59 -2.90 1.96
N LEU A 15 11.48 -2.14 1.32
CA LEU A 15 12.35 -1.18 2.02
C LEU A 15 11.54 -0.06 2.68
N SER A 16 10.53 0.46 1.99
CA SER A 16 9.65 1.51 2.51
C SER A 16 8.76 1.02 3.67
N ALA A 17 8.49 -0.28 3.75
CA ALA A 17 7.79 -0.92 4.87
C ALA A 17 8.59 -0.86 6.18
N GLN A 18 9.92 -0.78 6.09
CA GLN A 18 10.80 -0.66 7.26
C GLN A 18 10.86 0.78 7.80
N ILE A 19 10.54 1.76 6.95
CA ILE A 19 10.35 3.16 7.37
C ILE A 19 8.96 3.26 7.96
N ARG A 20 8.87 3.14 9.29
CA ARG A 20 7.60 3.07 9.99
C ARG A 20 7.57 3.95 11.23
N ILE A 21 6.40 4.53 11.48
CA ILE A 21 6.09 5.27 12.70
C ILE A 21 4.97 4.51 13.40
N ALA A 22 5.26 3.95 14.57
CA ALA A 22 4.25 3.33 15.40
C ALA A 22 3.35 4.40 16.01
N ILE A 23 2.04 4.18 15.95
CA ILE A 23 1.04 5.09 16.53
C ILE A 23 0.44 4.41 17.76
N PRO A 24 0.42 5.08 18.93
CA PRO A 24 -0.13 4.47 20.17
C PRO A 24 -1.59 4.06 20.06
N ILE A 25 -2.37 4.76 19.22
CA ILE A 25 -3.82 4.55 19.06
C ILE A 25 -4.19 3.55 17.98
N SER A 26 -3.24 3.07 17.18
CA SER A 26 -3.52 2.17 16.05
C SER A 26 -2.55 1.00 16.03
N PRO A 27 -3.04 -0.23 15.76
CA PRO A 27 -2.16 -1.39 15.53
C PRO A 27 -1.48 -1.36 14.16
N VAL A 28 -1.89 -0.43 13.30
CA VAL A 28 -1.32 -0.25 11.96
C VAL A 28 -0.33 0.92 12.01
N PRO A 29 0.95 0.71 11.66
CA PRO A 29 1.93 1.79 11.63
C PRO A 29 1.76 2.66 10.38
N ILE A 30 2.19 3.92 10.48
CA ILE A 30 2.42 4.76 9.30
C ILE A 30 3.71 4.29 8.63
N THR A 31 3.65 3.97 7.34
CA THR A 31 4.82 3.52 6.57
C THR A 31 4.99 4.30 5.27
N GLY A 32 6.15 4.15 4.64
CA GLY A 32 6.39 4.66 3.28
C GLY A 32 5.71 3.85 2.17
N GLN A 33 5.12 2.69 2.47
CA GLN A 33 4.58 1.76 1.48
C GLN A 33 3.53 2.38 0.57
N THR A 34 2.56 3.11 1.14
CA THR A 34 1.48 3.73 0.35
C THR A 34 2.02 4.68 -0.70
N PHE A 35 3.06 5.46 -0.39
CA PHE A 35 3.74 6.29 -1.39
C PHE A 35 4.25 5.48 -2.58
N VAL A 36 4.92 4.36 -2.32
CA VAL A 36 5.47 3.50 -3.38
C VAL A 36 4.37 2.82 -4.19
N VAL A 37 3.26 2.42 -3.55
CA VAL A 37 2.08 1.85 -4.22
C VAL A 37 1.47 2.86 -5.20
N LEU A 38 1.26 4.10 -4.75
CA LEU A 38 0.74 5.18 -5.60
C LEU A 38 1.68 5.42 -6.79
N LEU A 39 2.97 5.49 -6.53
CA LEU A 39 3.99 5.71 -7.55
C LEU A 39 4.04 4.55 -8.56
N ALA A 40 3.96 3.30 -8.09
CA ALA A 40 3.95 2.11 -8.95
C ALA A 40 2.80 2.15 -9.96
N GLY A 41 1.58 2.45 -9.50
CA GLY A 41 0.43 2.59 -10.38
C GLY A 41 0.61 3.71 -11.42
N LEU A 42 1.10 4.87 -11.00
CA LEU A 42 1.31 6.02 -11.88
C LEU A 42 2.42 5.80 -12.93
N VAL A 43 3.51 5.13 -12.55
CA VAL A 43 4.72 4.99 -13.41
C VAL A 43 4.67 3.73 -14.26
N LEU A 44 4.28 2.60 -13.66
CA LEU A 44 4.27 1.30 -14.35
C LEU A 44 2.95 1.02 -15.08
N GLY A 45 1.90 1.80 -14.79
CA GLY A 45 0.55 1.55 -15.28
C GLY A 45 -0.15 0.40 -14.52
N SER A 46 -1.37 0.08 -14.95
CA SER A 46 -2.27 -0.85 -14.25
C SER A 46 -1.66 -2.24 -14.06
N THR A 47 -1.26 -2.88 -15.14
CA THR A 47 -0.81 -4.28 -15.10
C THR A 47 0.49 -4.43 -14.30
N PHE A 48 1.52 -3.67 -14.65
CA PHE A 48 2.84 -3.82 -14.02
C PHE A 48 2.91 -3.19 -12.62
N GLY A 49 2.09 -2.18 -12.34
CA GLY A 49 1.88 -1.68 -10.99
C GLY A 49 1.25 -2.72 -10.07
N ALA A 50 0.19 -3.39 -10.52
CA ALA A 50 -0.41 -4.50 -9.78
C ALA A 50 0.55 -5.68 -9.60
N VAL A 51 1.27 -6.07 -10.67
CA VAL A 51 2.27 -7.15 -10.61
C VAL A 51 3.35 -6.84 -9.58
N SER A 52 3.81 -5.59 -9.49
CA SER A 52 4.82 -5.22 -8.48
C SER A 52 4.33 -5.45 -7.05
N MET A 53 3.07 -5.15 -6.76
CA MET A 53 2.48 -5.36 -5.44
C MET A 53 2.20 -6.85 -5.16
N LEU A 54 1.83 -7.62 -6.16
CA LEU A 54 1.74 -9.09 -6.03
C LEU A 54 3.10 -9.72 -5.78
N MET A 55 4.15 -9.30 -6.48
CA MET A 55 5.52 -9.74 -6.21
C MET A 55 5.94 -9.41 -4.77
N TYR A 56 5.67 -8.19 -4.30
CA TYR A 56 5.92 -7.80 -2.92
C TYR A 56 5.23 -8.75 -1.92
N LEU A 57 3.95 -9.02 -2.12
CA LEU A 57 3.17 -9.93 -1.26
C LEU A 57 3.74 -11.35 -1.27
N PHE A 58 3.93 -11.94 -2.44
CA PHE A 58 4.36 -13.35 -2.56
C PHE A 58 5.81 -13.55 -2.08
N ILE A 59 6.72 -12.61 -2.37
CA ILE A 59 8.10 -12.68 -1.88
C ILE A 59 8.11 -12.57 -0.34
N GLY A 60 7.31 -11.66 0.23
CA GLY A 60 7.17 -11.56 1.68
C GLY A 60 6.58 -12.81 2.31
N MET A 61 5.57 -13.42 1.68
CA MET A 61 4.96 -14.67 2.14
C MET A 61 5.90 -15.88 2.02
N SER A 62 6.89 -15.85 1.15
CA SER A 62 7.90 -16.92 1.02
C SER A 62 8.90 -16.98 2.18
N GLY A 63 8.85 -16.02 3.10
CA GLY A 63 9.68 -15.99 4.31
C GLY A 63 10.68 -14.85 4.40
N LEU A 64 10.76 -13.99 3.37
CA LEU A 64 11.59 -12.79 3.44
C LEU A 64 10.91 -11.71 4.31
N PRO A 65 11.66 -10.97 5.15
CA PRO A 65 11.11 -9.97 6.07
C PRO A 65 10.72 -8.68 5.32
N PHE A 66 9.84 -8.81 4.34
CA PHE A 66 9.39 -7.73 3.46
C PHE A 66 8.33 -6.84 4.10
N PHE A 67 7.54 -7.39 5.02
CA PHE A 67 6.44 -6.65 5.63
C PHE A 67 6.91 -5.74 6.77
N SER A 68 6.08 -4.79 7.14
CA SER A 68 6.36 -3.86 8.22
C SER A 68 6.65 -4.59 9.54
N ALA A 69 7.54 -4.04 10.35
CA ALA A 69 8.01 -4.64 11.61
C ALA A 69 8.80 -5.97 11.43
N GLY A 70 9.34 -6.22 10.23
CA GLY A 70 10.07 -7.46 9.95
C GLY A 70 9.19 -8.70 9.89
N VAL A 71 7.88 -8.54 9.77
CA VAL A 71 6.97 -9.67 9.59
C VAL A 71 7.28 -10.37 8.27
N ALA A 72 7.29 -11.70 8.30
CA ALA A 72 7.64 -12.55 7.17
C ALA A 72 6.73 -13.77 7.09
N GLY A 73 6.63 -14.35 5.89
CA GLY A 73 5.88 -15.58 5.67
C GLY A 73 4.39 -15.43 5.88
N LEU A 74 3.74 -16.54 6.19
CA LEU A 74 2.28 -16.60 6.36
C LEU A 74 1.75 -15.89 7.62
N ALA A 75 2.64 -15.45 8.51
CA ALA A 75 2.25 -14.64 9.67
C ALA A 75 1.52 -13.35 9.28
N ILE A 76 1.78 -12.84 8.08
CA ILE A 76 1.08 -11.65 7.54
C ILE A 76 -0.43 -11.84 7.46
N LEU A 77 -0.92 -13.06 7.23
CA LEU A 77 -2.35 -13.34 7.11
C LEU A 77 -3.13 -13.08 8.41
N LYS A 78 -2.43 -13.06 9.55
CA LYS A 78 -3.00 -12.73 10.86
C LYS A 78 -2.67 -11.30 11.33
N SER A 79 -1.98 -10.53 10.50
CA SER A 79 -1.59 -9.17 10.82
C SER A 79 -2.75 -8.19 10.56
N PRO A 80 -2.91 -7.15 11.41
CA PRO A 80 -3.85 -6.05 11.14
C PRO A 80 -3.60 -5.33 9.81
N THR A 81 -2.41 -5.49 9.22
CA THR A 81 -2.03 -4.83 7.97
C THR A 81 -2.42 -5.61 6.71
N ILE A 82 -2.87 -6.87 6.82
CA ILE A 82 -3.12 -7.72 5.65
C ILE A 82 -4.13 -7.12 4.67
N GLY A 83 -5.19 -6.49 5.19
CA GLY A 83 -6.19 -5.85 4.35
C GLY A 83 -5.60 -4.75 3.47
N TYR A 84 -4.71 -3.93 4.03
CA TYR A 84 -4.01 -2.87 3.28
C TYR A 84 -3.12 -3.45 2.19
N ILE A 85 -2.39 -4.52 2.49
CA ILE A 85 -1.49 -5.17 1.52
C ILE A 85 -2.27 -5.78 0.36
N ILE A 86 -3.43 -6.39 0.62
CA ILE A 86 -4.34 -6.82 -0.44
C ILE A 86 -4.84 -5.61 -1.23
N GLY A 87 -5.18 -4.52 -0.56
CA GLY A 87 -5.57 -3.28 -1.20
C GLY A 87 -4.49 -2.67 -2.09
N PHE A 88 -3.21 -2.91 -1.83
CA PHE A 88 -2.11 -2.32 -2.59
C PHE A 88 -2.12 -2.75 -4.06
N PHE A 89 -2.32 -4.03 -4.36
CA PHE A 89 -2.33 -4.47 -5.76
C PHE A 89 -3.59 -3.98 -6.48
N LEU A 90 -4.74 -3.97 -5.83
CA LEU A 90 -5.97 -3.43 -6.40
C LEU A 90 -5.87 -1.93 -6.65
N ALA A 91 -5.28 -1.20 -5.70
CA ALA A 91 -5.06 0.23 -5.82
C ALA A 91 -4.07 0.57 -6.93
N ALA A 92 -2.93 -0.12 -7.01
CA ALA A 92 -1.95 0.10 -8.06
C ALA A 92 -2.55 -0.16 -9.45
N TYR A 93 -3.39 -1.19 -9.60
CA TYR A 93 -4.14 -1.45 -10.82
C TYR A 93 -5.08 -0.29 -11.16
N ALA A 94 -5.92 0.14 -10.19
CA ALA A 94 -6.88 1.23 -10.40
C ALA A 94 -6.18 2.55 -10.74
N ILE A 95 -5.11 2.90 -10.03
CA ILE A 95 -4.33 4.12 -10.29
C ILE A 95 -3.78 4.10 -11.71
N GLY A 96 -3.25 2.96 -12.16
CA GLY A 96 -2.69 2.81 -13.49
C GLY A 96 -3.72 2.96 -14.61
N GLN A 97 -5.01 2.67 -14.37
CA GLN A 97 -6.09 2.93 -15.33
C GLN A 97 -6.30 4.43 -15.58
N PHE A 98 -5.97 5.26 -14.60
CA PHE A 98 -6.10 6.72 -14.65
C PHE A 98 -4.74 7.43 -14.69
N ALA A 99 -3.71 6.81 -15.27
CA ALA A 99 -2.35 7.38 -15.28
C ALA A 99 -2.27 8.76 -15.96
N ASP A 100 -3.19 9.06 -16.88
CA ASP A 100 -3.34 10.38 -17.52
C ASP A 100 -4.11 11.39 -16.65
N ARG A 101 -4.79 10.91 -15.60
CA ARG A 101 -5.55 11.71 -14.63
C ARG A 101 -5.11 11.33 -13.21
N PRO A 102 -3.89 11.65 -12.81
CA PRO A 102 -3.26 11.10 -11.61
C PRO A 102 -4.03 11.41 -10.32
N ILE A 103 -4.66 12.56 -10.22
CA ILE A 103 -5.47 12.92 -9.04
C ILE A 103 -6.67 11.96 -8.91
N ILE A 104 -7.36 11.66 -10.00
CA ILE A 104 -8.50 10.74 -10.00
C ILE A 104 -8.01 9.32 -9.64
N GLY A 105 -6.93 8.88 -10.27
CA GLY A 105 -6.33 7.57 -9.99
C GLY A 105 -5.96 7.41 -8.51
N ILE A 106 -5.27 8.38 -7.94
CA ILE A 106 -4.86 8.36 -6.53
C ILE A 106 -6.08 8.37 -5.60
N LEU A 107 -7.12 9.16 -5.88
CA LEU A 107 -8.34 9.15 -5.08
C LEU A 107 -8.96 7.75 -5.03
N PHE A 108 -9.18 7.13 -6.20
CA PHE A 108 -9.71 5.76 -6.26
C PHE A 108 -8.80 4.74 -5.58
N GLY A 109 -7.49 4.82 -5.83
CA GLY A 109 -6.53 3.93 -5.21
C GLY A 109 -6.50 4.05 -3.68
N SER A 110 -6.50 5.27 -3.15
CA SER A 110 -6.54 5.50 -1.71
C SER A 110 -7.82 4.98 -1.06
N LEU A 111 -8.97 5.17 -1.71
CA LEU A 111 -10.24 4.62 -1.26
C LEU A 111 -10.21 3.09 -1.22
N ILE A 112 -9.63 2.44 -2.23
CA ILE A 112 -9.46 0.98 -2.26
C ILE A 112 -8.57 0.51 -1.11
N ILE A 113 -7.44 1.17 -0.87
CA ILE A 113 -6.52 0.82 0.24
C ILE A 113 -7.27 0.92 1.57
N TYR A 114 -7.97 2.00 1.83
CA TYR A 114 -8.73 2.20 3.07
C TYR A 114 -9.87 1.20 3.21
N PHE A 115 -10.61 0.95 2.15
CA PHE A 115 -11.69 -0.04 2.16
C PHE A 115 -11.17 -1.44 2.53
N CYS A 116 -10.15 -1.91 1.83
CA CYS A 116 -9.53 -3.20 2.12
C CYS A 116 -8.91 -3.25 3.53
N GLY A 117 -8.27 -2.16 3.95
CA GLY A 117 -7.68 -2.03 5.27
C GLY A 117 -8.72 -2.11 6.38
N VAL A 118 -9.82 -1.38 6.25
CA VAL A 118 -10.93 -1.40 7.22
C VAL A 118 -11.57 -2.78 7.31
N VAL A 119 -11.84 -3.42 6.16
CA VAL A 119 -12.35 -4.81 6.15
C VAL A 119 -11.38 -5.76 6.84
N GLY A 120 -10.08 -5.64 6.54
CA GLY A 120 -9.05 -6.45 7.20
C GLY A 120 -9.02 -6.25 8.72
N LEU A 121 -9.12 -5.01 9.19
CA LEU A 121 -9.15 -4.70 10.63
C LEU A 121 -10.39 -5.28 11.32
N ILE A 122 -11.56 -5.19 10.68
CA ILE A 122 -12.79 -5.79 11.23
C ILE A 122 -12.61 -7.29 11.40
N LEU A 123 -12.07 -7.97 10.39
CA LEU A 123 -11.91 -9.42 10.40
C LEU A 123 -10.82 -9.91 11.37
N ILE A 124 -9.70 -9.20 11.44
CA ILE A 124 -8.56 -9.62 12.29
C ILE A 124 -8.76 -9.26 13.76
N LEU A 125 -9.32 -8.07 14.04
CA LEU A 125 -9.49 -7.57 15.41
C LEU A 125 -10.88 -7.83 15.98
N ASN A 126 -11.82 -8.38 15.19
CA ASN A 126 -13.23 -8.55 15.57
C ASN A 126 -13.83 -7.25 16.14
N THR A 127 -13.55 -6.12 15.49
CA THR A 127 -13.95 -4.79 15.93
C THR A 127 -15.11 -4.24 15.11
N SER A 128 -15.76 -3.17 15.61
CA SER A 128 -16.83 -2.50 14.88
C SER A 128 -16.29 -1.69 13.70
N LEU A 129 -17.16 -1.41 12.73
CA LEU A 129 -16.84 -0.54 11.58
C LEU A 129 -16.32 0.83 12.04
N GLN A 130 -16.96 1.42 13.04
CA GLN A 130 -16.56 2.73 13.57
C GLN A 130 -15.13 2.69 14.14
N ASN A 131 -14.80 1.69 14.93
CA ASN A 131 -13.46 1.52 15.48
C ASN A 131 -12.43 1.25 14.37
N ALA A 132 -12.77 0.40 13.39
CA ALA A 132 -11.87 0.11 12.27
C ALA A 132 -11.55 1.37 11.45
N ILE A 133 -12.51 2.25 11.22
CA ILE A 133 -12.28 3.54 10.55
C ILE A 133 -11.39 4.44 11.43
N THR A 134 -11.70 4.55 12.71
CA THR A 134 -10.92 5.39 13.64
C THR A 134 -9.47 4.94 13.75
N LEU A 135 -9.21 3.62 13.76
CA LEU A 135 -7.87 3.06 13.86
C LEU A 135 -7.13 3.00 12.53
N GLY A 136 -7.86 2.78 11.45
CA GLY A 136 -7.28 2.41 10.16
C GLY A 136 -7.36 3.47 9.05
N VAL A 137 -8.06 4.58 9.27
CA VAL A 137 -8.21 5.67 8.29
C VAL A 137 -7.78 7.00 8.88
N VAL A 138 -8.39 7.40 9.98
CA VAL A 138 -8.23 8.75 10.55
C VAL A 138 -6.76 9.15 10.76
N PRO A 139 -5.88 8.32 11.36
CA PRO A 139 -4.50 8.71 11.60
C PRO A 139 -3.66 8.86 10.33
N PHE A 140 -4.11 8.29 9.20
CA PHE A 140 -3.33 8.19 7.97
C PHE A 140 -3.65 9.30 6.97
N ILE A 141 -4.82 9.96 7.08
CA ILE A 141 -5.31 10.91 6.07
C ILE A 141 -4.30 12.00 5.76
N ILE A 142 -3.70 12.64 6.76
CA ILE A 142 -2.76 13.75 6.56
C ILE A 142 -1.49 13.25 5.88
N GLY A 143 -0.92 12.14 6.39
CA GLY A 143 0.29 11.54 5.82
C GLY A 143 0.09 11.06 4.39
N ASP A 144 -1.05 10.43 4.11
CA ASP A 144 -1.37 9.92 2.78
C ASP A 144 -1.69 11.04 1.78
N PHE A 145 -2.22 12.16 2.25
CA PHE A 145 -2.37 13.36 1.42
C PHE A 145 -1.00 13.90 0.96
N ILE A 146 -0.05 14.01 1.88
CA ILE A 146 1.33 14.44 1.56
C ILE A 146 1.99 13.45 0.60
N LYS A 147 1.89 12.14 0.85
CA LYS A 147 2.44 11.09 -0.02
C LYS A 147 1.82 11.12 -1.41
N SER A 148 0.53 11.39 -1.50
CA SER A 148 -0.19 11.52 -2.78
C SER A 148 0.37 12.65 -3.63
N PHE A 149 0.59 13.80 -3.02
CA PHE A 149 1.19 14.95 -3.70
C PHE A 149 2.61 14.66 -4.17
N LEU A 150 3.42 14.06 -3.30
CA LEU A 150 4.79 13.67 -3.63
C LEU A 150 4.83 12.60 -4.72
N ALA A 151 3.92 11.62 -4.71
CA ALA A 151 3.86 10.58 -5.73
C ALA A 151 3.56 11.16 -7.12
N ILE A 152 2.65 12.13 -7.21
CA ILE A 152 2.37 12.84 -8.47
C ILE A 152 3.61 13.59 -8.94
N ALA A 153 4.25 14.37 -8.05
CA ALA A 153 5.42 15.15 -8.39
C ALA A 153 6.59 14.30 -8.88
N VAL A 154 6.83 13.15 -8.23
CA VAL A 154 7.88 12.20 -8.63
C VAL A 154 7.51 11.50 -9.94
N ALA A 155 6.26 11.08 -10.11
CA ALA A 155 5.81 10.42 -11.33
C ALA A 155 5.98 11.30 -12.58
N TYR A 156 5.75 12.62 -12.46
CA TYR A 156 5.99 13.57 -13.55
C TYR A 156 7.46 13.68 -13.95
N LYS A 157 8.39 13.44 -13.01
CA LYS A 157 9.84 13.47 -13.31
C LYS A 157 10.35 12.16 -13.90
N LEU A 158 9.64 11.05 -13.67
CA LEU A 158 10.05 9.72 -14.13
C LEU A 158 9.44 9.33 -15.49
N LYS A 159 8.44 10.05 -15.97
CA LYS A 159 7.83 9.90 -17.29
C LYS A 159 8.52 10.78 -18.31
#